data_af1a27f6345a147bc63803d2765a080d
#
_entry.id   af1a27f6345a147bc63803d2765a080d
#
_cell.length_a   1.000
_cell.length_b   1.000
_cell.length_c   1.000
_cell.angle_alpha   90.00
_cell.angle_beta   90.00
_cell.angle_gamma   90.00
#
_symmetry.space_group_name_H-M   'P 1'
#
loop_
_entity.id
_entity.type
_entity.pdbx_description
1 polymer ?
#
loop_
_entity_poly.entity_id
_entity_poly.type
_entity_poly.pdbx_seq_one_letter_code
_entity_poly.pdbx_strand_id
1 'polypeptide(L)'
;MKTIKLELPKRFEYKEGVTNPLYKKYDAWNKISYSQYTSFKDYKMGYLRDYILDMREEGSGIFASFGSNCGDYLNPFDVGVYDMLSEADLIILDKIKNNHPKNAEFEFEIIISLEPFGLEKTVLQGFTDRQHITEESLTEITDYKTLTIKNKRAFYESEDYQQTNVYGYGLEELGHKIGKVYVTGLGRSGNNTKKEDKNVLRLSGEIVIIDRPYIRENGIKAMEGIAKTCIDISDYYKLYKEVFC
;
A
#
# COMPACT_ATOMS: atom_id res chain seq x y z
N MET A 1 -21.96 19.86 -3.30
CA MET A 1 -21.21 19.41 -4.49
C MET A 1 -21.93 18.19 -5.06
N LYS A 2 -22.12 18.08 -6.38
CA LYS A 2 -22.77 16.91 -6.96
C LYS A 2 -21.77 15.76 -6.97
N THR A 3 -22.05 14.67 -6.28
CA THR A 3 -21.17 13.51 -6.24
C THR A 3 -21.33 12.65 -7.50
N ILE A 4 -20.26 11.98 -7.87
CA ILE A 4 -20.19 11.08 -9.03
C ILE A 4 -20.29 9.64 -8.54
N LYS A 5 -21.24 8.89 -9.10
CA LYS A 5 -21.31 7.44 -8.91
C LYS A 5 -20.38 6.75 -9.88
N LEU A 6 -19.44 5.96 -9.35
CA LEU A 6 -18.52 5.18 -10.17
C LEU A 6 -19.16 3.88 -10.65
N GLU A 7 -18.80 3.45 -11.84
CA GLU A 7 -19.06 2.12 -12.36
C GLU A 7 -17.72 1.36 -12.39
N LEU A 8 -17.61 0.33 -11.56
CA LEU A 8 -16.37 -0.45 -11.38
C LEU A 8 -16.67 -1.94 -11.47
N PRO A 9 -15.67 -2.80 -11.79
CA PRO A 9 -15.83 -4.24 -11.73
C PRO A 9 -16.33 -4.73 -10.37
N LYS A 10 -17.10 -5.82 -10.36
CA LYS A 10 -17.69 -6.39 -9.14
C LYS A 10 -16.66 -6.67 -8.03
N ARG A 11 -15.41 -6.99 -8.37
CA ARG A 11 -14.33 -7.19 -7.39
C ARG A 11 -13.90 -5.94 -6.64
N PHE A 12 -14.31 -4.75 -7.08
CA PHE A 12 -14.14 -3.50 -6.35
C PHE A 12 -15.29 -3.21 -5.38
N GLU A 13 -16.27 -4.10 -5.27
CA GLU A 13 -17.30 -3.95 -4.24
C GLU A 13 -16.68 -3.91 -2.85
N TYR A 14 -17.09 -2.91 -2.09
CA TYR A 14 -16.72 -2.83 -0.67
C TYR A 14 -17.52 -3.88 0.09
N LYS A 15 -16.82 -4.75 0.79
CA LYS A 15 -17.45 -5.74 1.66
C LYS A 15 -17.20 -5.33 3.11
N GLU A 16 -18.29 -5.02 3.80
CA GLU A 16 -18.26 -4.75 5.22
C GLU A 16 -17.85 -6.02 5.98
N GLY A 17 -17.07 -5.89 7.03
CA GLY A 17 -17.01 -6.91 8.06
C GLY A 17 -15.77 -7.78 8.14
N VAL A 18 -14.66 -7.42 7.48
CA VAL A 18 -13.44 -8.22 7.58
C VAL A 18 -12.52 -7.71 8.69
N THR A 19 -12.66 -6.47 9.16
CA THR A 19 -11.71 -5.85 10.06
C THR A 19 -12.37 -5.07 11.19
N ASN A 20 -11.66 -5.02 12.27
CA ASN A 20 -11.82 -4.37 13.56
C ASN A 20 -13.17 -3.66 13.81
N PRO A 21 -14.01 -4.16 14.75
CA PRO A 21 -15.33 -3.58 15.10
C PRO A 21 -15.26 -2.15 15.68
N LEU A 22 -14.07 -1.62 15.92
CA LEU A 22 -13.86 -0.24 16.39
C LEU A 22 -13.99 0.80 15.28
N TYR A 23 -14.06 0.40 14.02
CA TYR A 23 -14.10 1.33 12.91
C TYR A 23 -15.51 1.78 12.55
N LYS A 24 -15.57 3.04 12.10
CA LYS A 24 -16.76 3.63 11.52
C LYS A 24 -17.21 2.79 10.34
N LYS A 25 -18.46 2.31 10.40
CA LYS A 25 -19.09 1.65 9.27
C LYS A 25 -19.26 2.65 8.13
N TYR A 26 -18.71 2.31 6.97
CA TYR A 26 -18.89 3.10 5.78
C TYR A 26 -20.01 2.48 4.94
N ASP A 27 -21.03 3.27 4.63
CA ASP A 27 -22.02 2.94 3.60
C ASP A 27 -21.37 3.16 2.22
N ALA A 28 -20.50 2.22 1.84
CA ALA A 28 -19.74 2.30 0.60
C ALA A 28 -20.13 1.16 -0.36
N TRP A 29 -20.11 1.47 -1.66
CA TRP A 29 -20.32 0.48 -2.71
C TRP A 29 -19.01 -0.02 -3.28
N ASN A 30 -18.03 0.89 -3.40
CA ASN A 30 -16.77 0.61 -4.05
C ASN A 30 -15.60 0.87 -3.12
N LYS A 31 -14.54 0.11 -3.33
CA LYS A 31 -13.23 0.35 -2.73
C LYS A 31 -12.13 0.38 -3.77
N ILE A 32 -11.13 1.20 -3.51
CA ILE A 32 -9.88 1.24 -4.26
C ILE A 32 -8.72 1.23 -3.28
N SER A 33 -7.57 0.73 -3.69
CA SER A 33 -6.34 0.81 -2.90
C SER A 33 -5.35 1.80 -3.50
N TYR A 34 -4.38 2.23 -2.68
CA TYR A 34 -3.29 3.07 -3.17
C TYR A 34 -2.47 2.39 -4.28
N SER A 35 -2.25 1.08 -4.18
CA SER A 35 -1.55 0.30 -5.21
C SER A 35 -2.33 0.24 -6.53
N GLN A 36 -3.66 0.18 -6.49
CA GLN A 36 -4.48 0.28 -7.69
C GLN A 36 -4.38 1.66 -8.35
N TYR A 37 -4.39 2.73 -7.55
CA TYR A 37 -4.18 4.09 -8.03
C TYR A 37 -2.84 4.24 -8.75
N THR A 38 -1.74 3.82 -8.13
CA THR A 38 -0.41 3.92 -8.72
C THR A 38 -0.28 3.06 -9.96
N SER A 39 -0.79 1.82 -9.93
CA SER A 39 -0.76 0.91 -11.07
C SER A 39 -1.48 1.49 -12.31
N PHE A 40 -2.65 2.11 -12.12
CA PHE A 40 -3.37 2.76 -13.22
C PHE A 40 -2.62 3.99 -13.75
N LYS A 41 -2.05 4.80 -12.85
CA LYS A 41 -1.28 5.99 -13.21
C LYS A 41 -0.02 5.63 -13.99
N ASP A 42 0.69 4.60 -13.56
CA ASP A 42 1.98 4.21 -14.13
C ASP A 42 1.83 3.43 -15.44
N TYR A 43 0.85 2.52 -15.52
CA TYR A 43 0.66 1.67 -16.71
C TYR A 43 -0.78 1.18 -16.86
N LYS A 44 -1.61 1.96 -17.56
CA LYS A 44 -3.04 1.69 -17.78
C LYS A 44 -3.32 0.32 -18.41
N MET A 45 -2.51 -0.14 -19.36
CA MET A 45 -2.69 -1.44 -19.98
C MET A 45 -2.41 -2.60 -19.03
N GLY A 46 -1.39 -2.46 -18.17
CA GLY A 46 -1.15 -3.42 -17.10
C GLY A 46 -2.29 -3.43 -16.09
N TYR A 47 -2.81 -2.26 -15.74
CA TYR A 47 -3.99 -2.17 -14.88
C TYR A 47 -5.21 -2.88 -15.48
N LEU A 48 -5.48 -2.68 -16.79
CA LEU A 48 -6.55 -3.39 -17.50
C LEU A 48 -6.37 -4.90 -17.34
N ARG A 49 -5.21 -5.42 -17.71
CA ARG A 49 -4.90 -6.85 -17.61
C ARG A 49 -5.09 -7.38 -16.18
N ASP A 50 -4.49 -6.70 -15.20
CA ASP A 50 -4.36 -7.23 -13.85
C ASP A 50 -5.61 -6.99 -12.99
N TYR A 51 -6.31 -5.87 -13.21
CA TYR A 51 -7.44 -5.46 -12.36
C TYR A 51 -8.79 -5.46 -13.06
N ILE A 52 -8.85 -5.34 -14.37
CA ILE A 52 -10.13 -5.35 -15.10
C ILE A 52 -10.40 -6.75 -15.68
N LEU A 53 -9.40 -7.35 -16.31
CA LEU A 53 -9.54 -8.66 -16.95
C LEU A 53 -9.23 -9.85 -16.03
N ASP A 54 -8.57 -9.60 -14.92
CA ASP A 54 -8.10 -10.65 -14.00
C ASP A 54 -7.11 -11.64 -14.62
N MET A 55 -6.24 -11.12 -15.48
CA MET A 55 -5.29 -11.92 -16.28
C MET A 55 -3.85 -11.71 -15.80
N ARG A 56 -3.63 -11.72 -14.49
CA ARG A 56 -2.25 -11.66 -13.95
C ARG A 56 -1.47 -12.87 -14.40
N GLU A 57 -0.31 -12.63 -15.00
CA GLU A 57 0.62 -13.72 -15.34
C GLU A 57 1.21 -14.32 -14.06
N GLU A 58 1.22 -15.66 -13.98
CA GLU A 58 1.94 -16.38 -12.93
C GLU A 58 3.42 -15.99 -12.98
N GLY A 59 3.98 -15.60 -11.82
CA GLY A 59 5.37 -15.15 -11.70
C GLY A 59 5.62 -13.70 -12.07
N SER A 60 4.61 -12.96 -12.60
CA SER A 60 4.69 -11.52 -12.71
C SER A 60 4.58 -10.92 -11.31
N GLY A 61 5.69 -10.56 -10.71
CA GLY A 61 5.65 -9.95 -9.38
C GLY A 61 6.53 -10.61 -8.33
N ILE A 62 7.54 -11.39 -8.75
CA ILE A 62 8.50 -11.99 -7.81
C ILE A 62 9.06 -10.97 -6.81
N PHE A 63 9.27 -9.73 -7.25
CA PHE A 63 9.71 -8.65 -6.37
C PHE A 63 8.62 -8.24 -5.37
N ALA A 64 7.36 -8.23 -5.79
CA ALA A 64 6.24 -7.94 -4.91
C ALA A 64 6.04 -9.09 -3.92
N SER A 65 6.07 -10.34 -4.39
CA SER A 65 5.95 -11.53 -3.53
C SER A 65 7.08 -11.60 -2.50
N PHE A 66 8.32 -11.31 -2.89
CA PHE A 66 9.44 -11.22 -1.94
C PHE A 66 9.23 -10.10 -0.92
N GLY A 67 8.75 -8.94 -1.38
CA GLY A 67 8.41 -7.82 -0.49
C GLY A 67 7.30 -8.18 0.50
N SER A 68 6.22 -8.83 0.02
CA SER A 68 5.15 -9.32 0.90
C SER A 68 5.68 -10.30 1.94
N ASN A 69 6.48 -11.32 1.54
CA ASN A 69 7.07 -12.25 2.50
C ASN A 69 7.92 -11.55 3.57
N CYS A 70 8.65 -10.48 3.19
CA CYS A 70 9.40 -9.69 4.17
C CYS A 70 8.46 -8.95 5.15
N GLY A 71 7.41 -8.32 4.63
CA GLY A 71 6.41 -7.60 5.44
C GLY A 71 5.65 -8.54 6.37
N ASP A 72 5.17 -9.65 5.83
CA ASP A 72 4.44 -10.69 6.59
C ASP A 72 5.31 -11.25 7.72
N TYR A 73 6.59 -11.55 7.45
CA TYR A 73 7.51 -12.02 8.49
C TYR A 73 7.76 -10.97 9.59
N LEU A 74 7.79 -9.69 9.25
CA LEU A 74 7.96 -8.62 10.22
C LEU A 74 6.74 -8.42 11.11
N ASN A 75 5.55 -8.87 10.68
CA ASN A 75 4.36 -8.90 11.49
C ASN A 75 4.46 -10.08 12.51
N PRO A 76 4.56 -9.82 13.82
CA PRO A 76 4.74 -10.87 14.82
C PRO A 76 3.51 -11.79 14.98
N PHE A 77 2.38 -11.40 14.42
CA PHE A 77 1.11 -12.15 14.47
C PHE A 77 0.88 -13.00 13.23
N ASP A 78 1.71 -12.81 12.19
CA ASP A 78 1.65 -13.66 11.00
C ASP A 78 2.32 -15.01 11.29
N VAL A 79 1.65 -16.07 10.90
CA VAL A 79 2.10 -17.47 11.03
C VAL A 79 2.27 -18.13 9.65
N GLY A 80 2.46 -17.33 8.63
CA GLY A 80 2.58 -17.78 7.25
C GLY A 80 3.82 -18.60 6.95
N VAL A 81 3.88 -19.11 5.75
CA VAL A 81 5.06 -19.77 5.18
C VAL A 81 5.79 -18.77 4.30
N TYR A 82 7.07 -18.58 4.54
CA TYR A 82 7.88 -17.55 3.89
C TYR A 82 8.86 -18.20 2.90
N ASP A 83 8.33 -18.91 1.93
CA ASP A 83 9.10 -19.73 0.98
C ASP A 83 10.17 -18.97 0.19
N MET A 84 10.03 -17.67 0.07
CA MET A 84 10.98 -16.83 -0.65
C MET A 84 12.15 -16.35 0.21
N LEU A 85 12.09 -16.54 1.54
CA LEU A 85 13.11 -16.06 2.47
C LEU A 85 14.10 -17.18 2.81
N SER A 86 15.39 -16.87 2.75
CA SER A 86 16.44 -17.75 3.26
C SER A 86 16.67 -17.53 4.75
N GLU A 87 17.39 -18.44 5.41
CA GLU A 87 17.82 -18.25 6.81
C GLU A 87 18.58 -16.94 7.02
N ALA A 88 19.42 -16.54 6.05
CA ALA A 88 20.14 -15.27 6.11
C ALA A 88 19.20 -14.06 6.05
N ASP A 89 18.11 -14.13 5.25
CA ASP A 89 17.10 -13.09 5.20
C ASP A 89 16.35 -12.99 6.53
N LEU A 90 16.00 -14.13 7.13
CA LEU A 90 15.31 -14.19 8.42
C LEU A 90 16.16 -13.55 9.54
N ILE A 91 17.48 -13.83 9.57
CA ILE A 91 18.41 -13.21 10.54
C ILE A 91 18.41 -11.67 10.41
N ILE A 92 18.31 -11.15 9.19
CA ILE A 92 18.25 -9.70 8.95
C ILE A 92 16.91 -9.14 9.45
N LEU A 93 15.81 -9.81 9.12
CA LEU A 93 14.47 -9.38 9.52
C LEU A 93 14.25 -9.50 11.04
N ASP A 94 14.82 -10.51 11.70
CA ASP A 94 14.76 -10.66 13.15
C ASP A 94 15.37 -9.47 13.88
N LYS A 95 16.45 -8.88 13.36
CA LYS A 95 17.03 -7.66 13.95
C LYS A 95 16.06 -6.50 13.93
N ILE A 96 15.21 -6.39 12.90
CA ILE A 96 14.19 -5.35 12.80
C ILE A 96 13.03 -5.70 13.73
N LYS A 97 12.53 -6.93 13.66
CA LYS A 97 11.40 -7.43 14.44
C LYS A 97 11.62 -7.28 15.93
N ASN A 98 12.82 -7.62 16.42
CA ASN A 98 13.19 -7.52 17.83
C ASN A 98 13.32 -6.06 18.34
N ASN A 99 13.39 -5.10 17.44
CA ASN A 99 13.43 -3.66 17.76
C ASN A 99 12.08 -2.95 17.58
N HIS A 100 11.00 -3.71 17.33
CA HIS A 100 9.67 -3.12 17.25
C HIS A 100 9.23 -2.57 18.60
N PRO A 101 8.55 -1.41 18.64
CA PRO A 101 7.90 -0.94 19.86
C PRO A 101 6.92 -1.97 20.40
N LYS A 102 6.85 -2.12 21.73
CA LYS A 102 5.98 -3.13 22.37
C LYS A 102 4.49 -2.93 22.10
N ASN A 103 4.09 -1.69 21.82
CA ASN A 103 2.72 -1.30 21.49
C ASN A 103 2.52 -1.12 19.96
N ALA A 104 3.37 -1.75 19.14
CA ALA A 104 3.20 -1.70 17.72
C ALA A 104 1.98 -2.52 17.28
N GLU A 105 1.21 -1.94 16.36
CA GLU A 105 0.11 -2.57 15.64
C GLU A 105 0.55 -2.81 14.21
N PHE A 106 0.14 -3.93 13.63
CA PHE A 106 0.53 -4.37 12.29
C PHE A 106 -0.72 -4.56 11.45
N GLU A 107 -0.58 -4.37 10.13
CA GLU A 107 -1.68 -4.51 9.17
C GLU A 107 -2.93 -3.73 9.60
N PHE A 108 -2.70 -2.53 10.14
CA PHE A 108 -3.79 -1.70 10.61
C PHE A 108 -4.55 -1.14 9.41
N GLU A 109 -5.82 -1.49 9.32
CA GLU A 109 -6.68 -1.05 8.21
C GLU A 109 -7.03 0.42 8.32
N ILE A 110 -6.87 1.12 7.21
CA ILE A 110 -7.30 2.50 7.03
C ILE A 110 -8.36 2.55 5.95
N ILE A 111 -9.54 3.09 6.29
CA ILE A 111 -10.61 3.32 5.34
C ILE A 111 -10.91 4.81 5.30
N ILE A 112 -10.79 5.42 4.12
CA ILE A 112 -10.98 6.84 3.91
C ILE A 112 -12.14 7.04 2.93
N SER A 113 -13.17 7.81 3.32
CA SER A 113 -14.24 8.17 2.39
C SER A 113 -13.72 9.09 1.28
N LEU A 114 -14.09 8.79 0.06
CA LEU A 114 -13.84 9.65 -1.11
C LEU A 114 -15.01 10.58 -1.41
N GLU A 115 -16.08 10.59 -0.59
CA GLU A 115 -17.20 11.51 -0.74
C GLU A 115 -16.80 12.99 -0.64
N PRO A 116 -15.92 13.40 0.30
CA PRO A 116 -15.42 14.78 0.35
C PRO A 116 -14.72 15.21 -0.93
N PHE A 117 -14.23 14.24 -1.72
CA PHE A 117 -13.55 14.44 -2.99
C PHE A 117 -14.47 14.21 -4.22
N GLY A 118 -15.78 14.16 -3.99
CA GLY A 118 -16.80 14.12 -5.05
C GLY A 118 -17.19 12.72 -5.56
N LEU A 119 -16.81 11.64 -4.88
CA LEU A 119 -17.18 10.27 -5.27
C LEU A 119 -18.23 9.68 -4.33
N GLU A 120 -19.40 9.32 -4.89
CA GLU A 120 -20.48 8.75 -4.12
C GLU A 120 -20.11 7.35 -3.62
N LYS A 121 -20.30 7.10 -2.31
CA LYS A 121 -20.15 5.78 -1.65
C LYS A 121 -18.90 5.00 -2.06
N THR A 122 -17.79 5.70 -2.21
CA THR A 122 -16.50 5.10 -2.58
C THR A 122 -15.48 5.37 -1.48
N VAL A 123 -14.68 4.36 -1.15
CA VAL A 123 -13.63 4.45 -0.14
C VAL A 123 -12.27 4.07 -0.71
N LEU A 124 -11.23 4.68 -0.16
CA LEU A 124 -9.88 4.16 -0.24
C LEU A 124 -9.66 3.22 0.94
N GLN A 125 -9.22 2.00 0.67
CA GLN A 125 -8.81 1.02 1.66
C GLN A 125 -7.32 0.78 1.56
N GLY A 126 -6.63 0.82 2.66
CA GLY A 126 -5.21 0.51 2.77
C GLY A 126 -4.88 -0.10 4.13
N PHE A 127 -3.66 -0.58 4.24
CA PHE A 127 -3.14 -1.15 5.48
C PHE A 127 -1.78 -0.52 5.75
N THR A 128 -1.55 -0.10 7.00
CA THR A 128 -0.19 0.27 7.42
C THR A 128 0.57 -1.00 7.75
N ASP A 129 1.80 -1.12 7.28
CA ASP A 129 2.61 -2.30 7.62
C ASP A 129 2.85 -2.34 9.13
N ARG A 130 3.12 -1.19 9.74
CA ARG A 130 3.25 -1.03 11.19
C ARG A 130 2.89 0.39 11.62
N GLN A 131 2.23 0.51 12.76
CA GLN A 131 2.08 1.77 13.48
C GLN A 131 2.27 1.58 14.98
N HIS A 132 2.56 2.65 15.69
CA HIS A 132 2.57 2.68 17.15
C HIS A 132 2.30 4.08 17.68
N ILE A 133 1.90 4.16 18.94
CA ILE A 133 1.69 5.44 19.63
C ILE A 133 2.91 5.68 20.53
N THR A 134 3.54 6.84 20.37
CA THR A 134 4.68 7.28 21.20
C THR A 134 4.22 7.70 22.60
N GLU A 135 5.17 7.89 23.52
CA GLU A 135 4.90 8.42 24.87
C GLU A 135 4.25 9.80 24.83
N GLU A 136 4.49 10.58 23.78
CA GLU A 136 3.89 11.91 23.53
C GLU A 136 2.50 11.83 22.91
N SER A 137 1.93 10.63 22.80
CA SER A 137 0.62 10.37 22.17
C SER A 137 0.56 10.73 20.68
N LEU A 138 1.69 10.62 19.99
CA LEU A 138 1.77 10.77 18.55
C LEU A 138 1.77 9.38 17.88
N THR A 139 1.05 9.24 16.78
CA THR A 139 1.06 8.03 15.98
C THR A 139 2.20 8.08 14.97
N GLU A 140 3.12 7.12 15.04
CA GLU A 140 4.16 6.93 14.05
C GLU A 140 3.82 5.75 13.15
N ILE A 141 4.02 5.94 11.85
CA ILE A 141 3.70 4.96 10.80
C ILE A 141 5.00 4.50 10.16
N THR A 142 5.09 3.21 9.88
CA THR A 142 6.19 2.64 9.10
C THR A 142 5.62 1.85 7.92
N ASP A 143 6.16 2.11 6.74
CA ASP A 143 5.89 1.38 5.52
C ASP A 143 7.16 0.64 5.10
N TYR A 144 7.11 -0.69 4.99
CA TYR A 144 8.25 -1.52 4.62
C TYR A 144 8.33 -1.68 3.11
N LYS A 145 9.50 -1.44 2.54
CA LYS A 145 9.74 -1.59 1.10
C LYS A 145 11.01 -2.36 0.84
N THR A 146 10.93 -3.43 0.07
CA THR A 146 12.12 -4.07 -0.49
C THR A 146 12.58 -3.31 -1.73
N LEU A 147 13.84 -2.87 -1.76
CA LEU A 147 14.32 -1.98 -2.81
C LEU A 147 15.79 -2.21 -3.17
N THR A 148 16.14 -1.88 -4.38
CA THR A 148 17.54 -1.69 -4.77
C THR A 148 17.93 -0.29 -4.34
N ILE A 149 18.67 -0.16 -3.23
CA ILE A 149 18.86 1.09 -2.49
C ILE A 149 19.34 2.23 -3.40
N LYS A 150 20.30 1.97 -4.28
CA LYS A 150 20.85 2.99 -5.19
C LYS A 150 19.82 3.65 -6.10
N ASN A 151 18.78 2.91 -6.50
CA ASN A 151 17.86 3.36 -7.55
C ASN A 151 16.50 3.83 -7.00
N LYS A 152 16.15 3.46 -5.78
CA LYS A 152 14.79 3.66 -5.25
C LYS A 152 14.73 4.62 -4.06
N ARG A 153 15.85 4.87 -3.37
CA ARG A 153 15.87 5.80 -2.24
C ARG A 153 15.35 7.18 -2.64
N ALA A 154 15.88 7.75 -3.73
CA ALA A 154 15.47 9.05 -4.23
C ALA A 154 13.98 9.14 -4.55
N PHE A 155 13.37 8.04 -5.04
CA PHE A 155 11.92 7.98 -5.27
C PHE A 155 11.13 8.07 -3.95
N TYR A 156 11.52 7.32 -2.93
CA TYR A 156 10.81 7.36 -1.63
C TYR A 156 11.09 8.64 -0.84
N GLU A 157 12.15 9.37 -1.15
CA GLU A 157 12.43 10.70 -0.61
C GLU A 157 11.69 11.81 -1.39
N SER A 158 11.24 11.53 -2.61
CA SER A 158 10.58 12.53 -3.48
C SER A 158 9.13 12.84 -3.05
N GLU A 159 8.63 13.97 -3.53
CA GLU A 159 7.23 14.37 -3.33
C GLU A 159 6.24 13.48 -4.11
N ASP A 160 6.72 12.72 -5.10
CA ASP A 160 5.86 11.82 -5.88
C ASP A 160 5.37 10.62 -5.08
N TYR A 161 6.09 10.24 -4.01
CA TYR A 161 5.69 9.17 -3.13
C TYR A 161 4.73 9.68 -2.05
N GLN A 162 3.45 9.47 -2.23
CA GLN A 162 2.39 10.02 -1.39
C GLN A 162 1.71 9.00 -0.46
N GLN A 163 2.03 7.72 -0.52
CA GLN A 163 1.37 6.67 0.27
C GLN A 163 1.36 7.00 1.77
N THR A 164 2.48 7.47 2.28
CA THR A 164 2.65 7.84 3.68
C THR A 164 1.76 9.03 4.09
N ASN A 165 1.63 10.03 3.22
CA ASN A 165 0.73 11.16 3.47
C ASN A 165 -0.76 10.74 3.41
N VAL A 166 -1.11 9.82 2.51
CA VAL A 166 -2.47 9.24 2.43
C VAL A 166 -2.81 8.49 3.71
N TYR A 167 -1.90 7.67 4.21
CA TYR A 167 -2.12 6.91 5.44
C TYR A 167 -2.15 7.82 6.67
N GLY A 168 -1.27 8.81 6.75
CA GLY A 168 -1.31 9.83 7.79
C GLY A 168 -2.64 10.58 7.79
N TYR A 169 -3.12 11.00 6.62
CA TYR A 169 -4.43 11.64 6.48
C TYR A 169 -5.57 10.74 6.99
N GLY A 170 -5.57 9.47 6.59
CA GLY A 170 -6.60 8.52 7.01
C GLY A 170 -6.63 8.29 8.52
N LEU A 171 -5.48 8.17 9.16
CA LEU A 171 -5.38 8.04 10.61
C LEU A 171 -5.78 9.34 11.33
N GLU A 172 -5.44 10.50 10.78
CA GLU A 172 -5.87 11.78 11.34
C GLU A 172 -7.40 11.94 11.31
N GLU A 173 -8.06 11.49 10.24
CA GLU A 173 -9.53 11.46 10.16
C GLU A 173 -10.16 10.48 11.18
N LEU A 174 -9.41 9.51 11.68
CA LEU A 174 -9.78 8.62 12.79
C LEU A 174 -9.48 9.22 14.17
N GLY A 175 -8.92 10.43 14.23
CA GLY A 175 -8.61 11.14 15.47
C GLY A 175 -7.19 10.95 16.01
N HIS A 176 -6.31 10.31 15.25
CA HIS A 176 -4.91 10.19 15.62
C HIS A 176 -4.18 11.52 15.41
N LYS A 177 -3.21 11.79 16.28
CA LYS A 177 -2.22 12.85 16.05
C LYS A 177 -1.01 12.24 15.37
N ILE A 178 -0.73 12.63 14.14
CA ILE A 178 0.37 12.06 13.39
C ILE A 178 1.70 12.70 13.79
N GLY A 179 2.65 11.89 14.20
CA GLY A 179 4.03 12.29 14.46
C GLY A 179 4.86 12.15 13.20
N LYS A 180 5.56 11.02 13.09
CA LYS A 180 6.43 10.75 11.95
C LYS A 180 5.90 9.62 11.09
N VAL A 181 6.25 9.69 9.83
CA VAL A 181 5.97 8.63 8.88
C VAL A 181 7.29 8.19 8.25
N TYR A 182 7.55 6.89 8.29
CA TYR A 182 8.79 6.33 7.83
C TYR A 182 8.56 5.40 6.65
N VAL A 183 9.49 5.42 5.69
CA VAL A 183 9.69 4.31 4.78
C VAL A 183 10.93 3.56 5.24
N THR A 184 10.78 2.31 5.63
CA THR A 184 11.91 1.44 5.96
C THR A 184 12.26 0.60 4.75
N GLY A 185 13.33 1.02 4.07
CA GLY A 185 13.87 0.35 2.90
C GLY A 185 14.74 -0.84 3.29
N LEU A 186 14.33 -2.03 2.89
CA LEU A 186 15.09 -3.27 3.01
C LEU A 186 15.85 -3.48 1.72
N GLY A 187 17.16 -3.30 1.78
CA GLY A 187 18.03 -3.51 0.63
C GLY A 187 17.93 -4.93 0.10
N ARG A 188 17.66 -5.07 -1.19
CA ARG A 188 17.66 -6.37 -1.85
C ARG A 188 18.68 -6.46 -2.97
N SER A 189 19.25 -7.64 -3.13
CA SER A 189 20.07 -8.07 -4.24
C SER A 189 19.36 -9.18 -5.00
N GLY A 190 19.87 -9.46 -6.19
CA GLY A 190 19.31 -10.47 -7.08
C GLY A 190 18.74 -9.84 -8.32
N ASN A 191 18.88 -10.56 -9.42
CA ASN A 191 18.45 -10.13 -10.73
C ASN A 191 17.74 -11.29 -11.40
N ASN A 192 16.51 -11.08 -11.81
CA ASN A 192 15.75 -12.05 -12.59
C ASN A 192 16.23 -12.18 -14.05
N THR A 193 17.26 -11.41 -14.45
CA THR A 193 17.79 -11.44 -15.82
C THR A 193 18.82 -12.53 -16.08
N LYS A 194 19.45 -13.09 -15.05
CA LYS A 194 20.34 -14.26 -15.21
C LYS A 194 19.54 -15.55 -15.18
N LYS A 195 19.69 -16.40 -16.18
CA LYS A 195 18.98 -17.68 -16.30
C LYS A 195 19.19 -18.60 -15.10
N GLU A 196 20.33 -18.52 -14.46
CA GLU A 196 20.74 -19.35 -13.31
C GLU A 196 20.24 -18.80 -11.98
N ASP A 197 20.04 -17.47 -11.88
CA ASP A 197 19.55 -16.77 -10.68
C ASP A 197 18.08 -16.34 -10.80
N LYS A 198 17.36 -16.85 -11.80
CA LYS A 198 15.92 -16.61 -11.91
C LYS A 198 15.26 -17.07 -10.63
N ASN A 199 14.70 -16.12 -9.90
CA ASN A 199 13.96 -16.35 -8.67
C ASN A 199 14.78 -16.41 -7.38
N VAL A 200 16.04 -16.00 -7.35
CA VAL A 200 16.78 -15.89 -6.10
C VAL A 200 16.94 -14.41 -5.74
N LEU A 201 15.98 -13.89 -4.99
CA LEU A 201 16.11 -12.60 -4.31
C LEU A 201 16.66 -12.84 -2.91
N ARG A 202 17.45 -11.90 -2.42
CA ARG A 202 18.03 -11.92 -1.06
C ARG A 202 18.07 -10.52 -0.51
N LEU A 203 17.93 -10.40 0.80
CA LEU A 203 18.24 -9.15 1.48
C LEU A 203 19.75 -8.93 1.47
N SER A 204 20.16 -7.69 1.22
CA SER A 204 21.57 -7.30 1.22
C SER A 204 22.13 -7.02 2.63
N GLY A 205 21.24 -6.95 3.63
CA GLY A 205 21.57 -6.50 4.98
C GLY A 205 21.60 -4.97 5.14
N GLU A 206 21.50 -4.22 4.06
CA GLU A 206 21.40 -2.76 4.12
C GLU A 206 19.96 -2.36 4.46
N ILE A 207 19.81 -1.54 5.50
CA ILE A 207 18.52 -1.00 5.96
C ILE A 207 18.61 0.51 5.89
N VAL A 208 17.65 1.13 5.24
CA VAL A 208 17.56 2.60 5.13
C VAL A 208 16.22 3.05 5.72
N ILE A 209 16.29 3.93 6.71
CA ILE A 209 15.11 4.58 7.26
C ILE A 209 15.01 5.97 6.63
N ILE A 210 13.88 6.20 5.95
CA ILE A 210 13.58 7.47 5.30
C ILE A 210 12.49 8.13 6.15
N ASP A 211 12.85 9.22 6.82
CA ASP A 211 11.91 10.06 7.58
C ASP A 211 11.09 10.90 6.59
N ARG A 212 9.79 10.77 6.66
CA ARG A 212 8.83 11.49 5.82
C ARG A 212 7.97 12.37 6.71
N PRO A 213 8.15 13.69 6.70
CA PRO A 213 7.26 14.55 7.46
C PRO A 213 5.84 14.39 6.93
N TYR A 214 4.89 14.14 7.84
CA TYR A 214 3.48 14.19 7.49
C TYR A 214 3.05 15.62 7.27
N ILE A 215 2.44 15.89 6.12
CA ILE A 215 1.88 17.18 5.74
C ILE A 215 0.45 16.93 5.30
N ARG A 216 -0.54 17.42 6.07
CA ARG A 216 -1.96 17.20 5.81
C ARG A 216 -2.38 17.62 4.40
N GLU A 217 -1.90 18.77 3.94
CA GLU A 217 -2.20 19.32 2.61
C GLU A 217 -1.74 18.36 1.49
N ASN A 218 -0.61 17.70 1.67
CA ASN A 218 -0.15 16.68 0.72
C ASN A 218 -1.05 15.45 0.73
N GLY A 219 -1.57 15.06 1.90
CA GLY A 219 -2.57 14.00 2.01
C GLY A 219 -3.85 14.36 1.26
N ILE A 220 -4.40 15.54 1.46
CA ILE A 220 -5.60 16.04 0.75
C ILE A 220 -5.35 16.04 -0.76
N LYS A 221 -4.24 16.62 -1.23
CA LYS A 221 -3.88 16.67 -2.64
C LYS A 221 -3.72 15.28 -3.26
N ALA A 222 -3.16 14.35 -2.50
CA ALA A 222 -3.07 12.95 -2.95
C ALA A 222 -4.45 12.31 -3.07
N MET A 223 -5.37 12.55 -2.12
CA MET A 223 -6.75 12.06 -2.15
C MET A 223 -7.54 12.63 -3.33
N GLU A 224 -7.36 13.92 -3.67
CA GLU A 224 -7.93 14.52 -4.88
C GLU A 224 -7.42 13.82 -6.15
N GLY A 225 -6.12 13.53 -6.21
CA GLY A 225 -5.52 12.77 -7.31
C GLY A 225 -6.07 11.36 -7.43
N ILE A 226 -6.28 10.67 -6.31
CA ILE A 226 -6.89 9.34 -6.25
C ILE A 226 -8.33 9.41 -6.74
N ALA A 227 -9.12 10.37 -6.26
CA ALA A 227 -10.52 10.52 -6.67
C ALA A 227 -10.64 10.76 -8.18
N LYS A 228 -9.81 11.63 -8.74
CA LYS A 228 -9.75 11.84 -10.19
C LYS A 228 -9.42 10.55 -10.94
N THR A 229 -8.42 9.82 -10.46
CA THR A 229 -8.02 8.54 -11.09
C THR A 229 -9.14 7.50 -11.01
N CYS A 230 -9.94 7.48 -9.95
CA CYS A 230 -11.10 6.60 -9.86
C CYS A 230 -12.14 6.89 -10.95
N ILE A 231 -12.35 8.16 -11.28
CA ILE A 231 -13.23 8.56 -12.41
C ILE A 231 -12.67 8.02 -13.72
N ASP A 232 -11.38 8.23 -13.96
CA ASP A 232 -10.70 7.74 -15.16
C ASP A 232 -10.80 6.20 -15.28
N ILE A 233 -10.64 5.47 -14.18
CA ILE A 233 -10.81 4.00 -14.13
C ILE A 233 -12.24 3.61 -14.48
N SER A 234 -13.23 4.30 -13.92
CA SER A 234 -14.65 4.03 -14.20
C SER A 234 -14.99 4.25 -15.67
N ASP A 235 -14.52 5.35 -16.25
CA ASP A 235 -14.73 5.66 -17.68
C ASP A 235 -14.01 4.65 -18.58
N TYR A 236 -12.81 4.26 -18.21
CA TYR A 236 -12.07 3.22 -18.93
C TYR A 236 -12.77 1.86 -18.88
N TYR A 237 -13.37 1.51 -17.74
CA TYR A 237 -14.14 0.28 -17.59
C TYR A 237 -15.44 0.30 -18.41
N LYS A 238 -16.16 1.44 -18.46
CA LYS A 238 -17.34 1.60 -19.31
C LYS A 238 -17.00 1.39 -20.79
N LEU A 239 -15.93 2.07 -21.24
CA LEU A 239 -15.44 1.91 -22.62
C LEU A 239 -15.09 0.46 -22.93
N TYR A 240 -14.42 -0.23 -22.01
CA TYR A 240 -14.11 -1.65 -22.15
C TYR A 240 -15.37 -2.50 -22.34
N LYS A 241 -16.43 -2.27 -21.52
CA LYS A 241 -17.68 -3.01 -21.64
C LYS A 241 -18.40 -2.76 -22.98
N GLU A 242 -18.39 -1.51 -23.45
CA GLU A 242 -19.00 -1.15 -24.74
C GLU A 242 -18.31 -1.83 -25.93
N VAL A 243 -17.01 -2.08 -25.85
CA VAL A 243 -16.23 -2.63 -26.96
C VAL A 243 -16.13 -4.16 -26.92
N PHE A 244 -16.12 -4.78 -25.72
CA PHE A 244 -15.78 -6.19 -25.58
C PHE A 244 -16.86 -7.05 -24.89
N CYS A 245 -17.91 -6.46 -24.37
CA CYS A 245 -19.04 -7.16 -23.74
C CYS A 245 -20.37 -6.90 -24.45
#